data_990007547d18a31e5054408b99fd5bbd
#
_entry.id   990007547d18a31e5054408b99fd5bbd
#
_cell.length_a   1.000
_cell.length_b   1.000
_cell.length_c   1.000
_cell.angle_alpha   90.00
_cell.angle_beta   90.00
_cell.angle_gamma   90.00
#
_symmetry.space_group_name_H-M   'P 1'
#
loop_
_entity.id
_entity.type
_entity.pdbx_description
1 polymer ?
#
loop_
_entity_poly.entity_id
_entity_poly.type
_entity_poly.pdbx_seq_one_letter_code
_entity_poly.pdbx_strand_id
1 'polypeptide(L)'
;MNIKMIMKMNKKMNLRFGYAIVLLCCVLLTTQSIAQQKPLSIHWTTPSQMYLGESIKLKVQVKHQLTKEQTGTLQFALYNVETKKSVDGWFLNFFPFQYFTTIKNEIFETEFPFTVPNDYKGKFSIELVAKVDSIKDSIRIDIPTYIKQ
;
A
#
# COMPACT_ATOMS: atom_id res chain seq x y z
N MET A 1 -48.82 27.18 -43.05
CA MET A 1 -47.59 27.05 -42.24
C MET A 1 -46.63 26.10 -42.97
N ASN A 2 -45.41 26.55 -43.29
CA ASN A 2 -44.57 25.97 -44.33
C ASN A 2 -43.75 24.78 -43.77
N ILE A 3 -44.00 23.55 -44.25
CA ILE A 3 -43.38 22.28 -43.79
C ILE A 3 -41.85 22.34 -43.80
N LYS A 4 -41.23 23.09 -44.73
CA LYS A 4 -39.78 23.32 -44.78
C LYS A 4 -39.24 24.06 -43.54
N MET A 5 -40.06 24.92 -42.93
CA MET A 5 -39.66 25.68 -41.76
C MET A 5 -39.64 24.83 -40.49
N ILE A 6 -40.57 23.87 -40.36
CA ILE A 6 -40.63 22.91 -39.24
C ILE A 6 -39.48 21.92 -39.30
N MET A 7 -39.12 21.39 -40.49
CA MET A 7 -37.95 20.50 -40.64
C MET A 7 -36.62 21.21 -40.31
N LYS A 8 -36.48 22.48 -40.62
CA LYS A 8 -35.26 23.26 -40.33
C LYS A 8 -35.09 23.54 -38.82
N MET A 9 -36.21 23.73 -38.12
CA MET A 9 -36.22 23.89 -36.64
C MET A 9 -35.88 22.60 -35.94
N ASN A 10 -36.45 21.44 -36.34
CA ASN A 10 -36.13 20.15 -35.75
C ASN A 10 -34.69 19.75 -35.96
N LYS A 11 -34.09 20.02 -37.12
CA LYS A 11 -32.69 19.74 -37.39
C LYS A 11 -31.72 20.55 -36.51
N LYS A 12 -32.02 21.83 -36.23
CA LYS A 12 -31.25 22.69 -35.31
C LYS A 12 -31.40 22.27 -33.87
N MET A 13 -32.57 21.79 -33.45
CA MET A 13 -32.86 21.36 -32.09
C MET A 13 -32.11 20.05 -31.80
N ASN A 14 -32.13 19.08 -32.70
CA ASN A 14 -31.39 17.83 -32.55
C ASN A 14 -29.87 18.03 -32.51
N LEU A 15 -29.34 19.00 -33.27
CA LEU A 15 -27.91 19.31 -33.25
C LEU A 15 -27.48 19.89 -31.89
N ARG A 16 -28.30 20.79 -31.30
CA ARG A 16 -28.00 21.37 -29.99
C ARG A 16 -28.11 20.35 -28.85
N PHE A 17 -29.05 19.41 -28.93
CA PHE A 17 -29.14 18.30 -28.00
C PHE A 17 -27.96 17.34 -28.09
N GLY A 18 -27.47 17.06 -29.31
CA GLY A 18 -26.29 16.24 -29.54
C GLY A 18 -25.03 16.85 -28.91
N TYR A 19 -24.80 18.15 -29.08
CA TYR A 19 -23.66 18.85 -28.45
C TYR A 19 -23.76 18.86 -26.92
N ALA A 20 -24.95 19.04 -26.35
CA ALA A 20 -25.14 19.01 -24.90
C ALA A 20 -24.83 17.63 -24.28
N ILE A 21 -25.20 16.54 -24.95
CA ILE A 21 -24.91 15.18 -24.50
C ILE A 21 -23.40 14.88 -24.62
N VAL A 22 -22.74 15.27 -25.69
CA VAL A 22 -21.28 15.10 -25.88
C VAL A 22 -20.52 15.89 -24.83
N LEU A 23 -20.91 17.13 -24.54
CA LEU A 23 -20.29 17.96 -23.50
C LEU A 23 -20.49 17.35 -22.11
N LEU A 24 -21.66 16.81 -21.80
CA LEU A 24 -21.95 16.13 -20.55
C LEU A 24 -21.12 14.84 -20.40
N CYS A 25 -20.96 14.05 -21.47
CA CYS A 25 -20.11 12.87 -21.48
C CYS A 25 -18.62 13.24 -21.28
N CYS A 26 -18.13 14.32 -21.90
CA CYS A 26 -16.76 14.78 -21.70
C CYS A 26 -16.51 15.21 -20.24
N VAL A 27 -17.47 15.88 -19.59
CA VAL A 27 -17.35 16.27 -18.18
C VAL A 27 -17.37 15.05 -17.25
N LEU A 28 -18.14 14.01 -17.57
CA LEU A 28 -18.18 12.76 -16.80
C LEU A 28 -16.93 11.91 -16.97
N LEU A 29 -16.26 11.98 -18.12
CA LEU A 29 -15.01 11.24 -18.35
C LEU A 29 -13.79 11.91 -17.71
N THR A 30 -13.85 13.18 -17.36
CA THR A 30 -12.76 13.90 -16.68
C THR A 30 -12.76 13.73 -15.16
N THR A 31 -13.71 13.04 -14.57
CA THR A 31 -13.60 12.54 -13.19
C THR A 31 -12.62 11.36 -13.13
N GLN A 32 -11.39 11.59 -13.63
CA GLN A 32 -10.30 10.70 -13.34
C GLN A 32 -10.17 10.65 -11.81
N SER A 33 -10.35 9.47 -11.26
CA SER A 33 -10.03 9.19 -9.87
C SER A 33 -8.61 9.70 -9.61
N ILE A 34 -8.49 10.86 -8.98
CA ILE A 34 -7.24 11.26 -8.36
C ILE A 34 -7.01 10.16 -7.34
N ALA A 35 -6.17 9.20 -7.68
CA ALA A 35 -5.79 8.13 -6.78
C ALA A 35 -5.27 8.85 -5.53
N GLN A 36 -6.05 8.84 -4.47
CA GLN A 36 -5.73 9.54 -3.24
C GLN A 36 -4.47 8.86 -2.68
N GLN A 37 -3.32 9.48 -2.94
CA GLN A 37 -2.06 8.96 -2.43
C GLN A 37 -2.16 8.88 -0.92
N LYS A 38 -1.87 7.71 -0.37
CA LYS A 38 -1.85 7.52 1.09
C LYS A 38 -0.89 8.54 1.70
N PRO A 39 -1.30 9.24 2.79
CA PRO A 39 -0.45 10.22 3.45
C PRO A 39 0.83 9.61 4.04
N LEU A 40 0.80 8.32 4.38
CA LEU A 40 1.91 7.49 4.84
C LEU A 40 1.86 6.17 4.10
N SER A 41 2.99 5.64 3.63
CA SER A 41 3.06 4.38 2.90
C SER A 41 4.31 3.59 3.26
N ILE A 42 4.14 2.28 3.41
CA ILE A 42 5.20 1.30 3.60
C ILE A 42 5.42 0.57 2.28
N HIS A 43 6.68 0.44 1.87
CA HIS A 43 7.11 -0.40 0.76
C HIS A 43 8.17 -1.38 1.26
N TRP A 44 8.12 -2.61 0.81
CA TRP A 44 9.06 -3.63 1.18
C TRP A 44 9.20 -4.68 0.08
N THR A 45 10.33 -5.36 0.05
CA THR A 45 10.54 -6.48 -0.87
C THR A 45 10.55 -7.76 -0.05
N THR A 46 9.52 -8.59 -0.24
CA THR A 46 9.37 -9.85 0.47
C THR A 46 9.84 -10.99 -0.42
N PRO A 47 10.67 -11.90 0.06
CA PRO A 47 10.86 -13.19 -0.59
C PRO A 47 9.52 -13.93 -0.67
N SER A 48 9.24 -14.56 -1.80
CA SER A 48 8.02 -15.35 -1.97
C SER A 48 7.99 -16.60 -1.10
N GLN A 49 9.16 -17.03 -0.62
CA GLN A 49 9.36 -18.19 0.24
C GLN A 49 10.59 -17.97 1.12
N MET A 50 10.61 -18.61 2.28
CA MET A 50 11.74 -18.56 3.22
C MET A 50 12.08 -19.97 3.68
N TYR A 51 13.37 -20.23 3.91
CA TYR A 51 13.87 -21.54 4.28
C TYR A 51 14.17 -21.61 5.79
N LEU A 52 13.99 -22.80 6.35
CA LEU A 52 14.38 -23.07 7.73
C LEU A 52 15.89 -22.82 7.92
N GLY A 53 16.26 -22.18 9.02
CA GLY A 53 17.64 -21.79 9.33
C GLY A 53 18.14 -20.55 8.57
N GLU A 54 17.34 -19.96 7.71
CA GLU A 54 17.75 -18.80 6.93
C GLU A 54 17.74 -17.51 7.75
N SER A 55 18.86 -16.75 7.69
CA SER A 55 18.92 -15.40 8.24
C SER A 55 18.62 -14.38 7.16
N ILE A 56 17.70 -13.51 7.43
CA ILE A 56 17.11 -12.58 6.47
C ILE A 56 17.27 -11.15 6.99
N LYS A 57 17.55 -10.23 6.07
CA LYS A 57 17.50 -8.78 6.30
C LYS A 57 16.36 -8.21 5.46
N LEU A 58 15.21 -8.01 6.08
CA LEU A 58 14.05 -7.46 5.42
C LEU A 58 14.23 -5.96 5.21
N LYS A 59 14.35 -5.55 3.93
CA LYS A 59 14.44 -4.14 3.55
C LYS A 59 13.07 -3.50 3.52
N VAL A 60 12.92 -2.39 4.22
CA VAL A 60 11.66 -1.64 4.35
C VAL A 60 11.91 -0.18 4.05
N GLN A 61 11.01 0.40 3.28
CA GLN A 61 10.98 1.81 2.94
C GLN A 61 9.71 2.44 3.49
N VAL A 62 9.82 3.62 4.08
CA VAL A 62 8.68 4.43 4.52
C VAL A 62 8.72 5.77 3.80
N LYS A 63 7.59 6.19 3.26
CA LYS A 63 7.40 7.47 2.59
C LYS A 63 6.13 8.16 3.09
N HIS A 64 6.18 9.49 3.25
CA HIS A 64 4.98 10.27 3.55
C HIS A 64 4.80 11.46 2.60
N GLN A 65 3.56 11.98 2.54
CA GLN A 65 3.14 13.12 1.72
C GLN A 65 2.83 14.37 2.56
N LEU A 66 3.10 14.34 3.85
CA LEU A 66 2.84 15.44 4.77
C LEU A 66 3.76 16.62 4.47
N THR A 67 3.29 17.84 4.66
CA THR A 67 3.98 19.06 4.23
C THR A 67 5.20 19.43 5.08
N LYS A 68 5.23 18.95 6.32
CA LYS A 68 6.31 19.23 7.28
C LYS A 68 7.18 18.00 7.48
N GLU A 69 8.38 18.18 7.98
CA GLU A 69 9.20 17.13 8.56
C GLU A 69 8.39 16.33 9.58
N GLN A 70 8.49 15.01 9.54
CA GLN A 70 7.78 14.11 10.41
C GLN A 70 8.71 13.12 11.07
N THR A 71 8.51 12.94 12.36
CA THR A 71 9.11 11.85 13.13
C THR A 71 8.05 10.79 13.40
N GLY A 72 8.38 9.55 13.14
CA GLY A 72 7.46 8.43 13.32
C GLY A 72 8.14 7.18 13.84
N THR A 73 7.36 6.12 13.96
CA THR A 73 7.81 4.78 14.35
C THR A 73 7.50 3.78 13.26
N LEU A 74 8.41 2.83 13.07
CA LEU A 74 8.22 1.65 12.23
C LEU A 74 8.37 0.41 13.11
N GLN A 75 7.32 -0.39 13.19
CA GLN A 75 7.29 -1.65 13.93
C GLN A 75 7.32 -2.81 12.96
N PHE A 76 8.12 -3.81 13.27
CA PHE A 76 8.18 -5.10 12.62
C PHE A 76 7.83 -6.20 13.63
N ALA A 77 6.86 -7.04 13.30
CA ALA A 77 6.42 -8.12 14.17
C ALA A 77 6.18 -9.42 13.40
N LEU A 78 6.44 -10.54 14.04
CA LEU A 78 6.27 -11.88 13.50
C LEU A 78 5.25 -12.65 14.33
N TYR A 79 4.30 -13.29 13.64
CA TYR A 79 3.23 -14.06 14.30
C TYR A 79 3.12 -15.45 13.68
N ASN A 80 2.84 -16.44 14.49
CA ASN A 80 2.38 -17.74 14.00
C ASN A 80 0.97 -17.58 13.42
N VAL A 81 0.73 -18.06 12.18
CA VAL A 81 -0.54 -17.86 11.46
C VAL A 81 -1.70 -18.59 12.16
N GLU A 82 -1.46 -19.77 12.72
CA GLU A 82 -2.50 -20.59 13.33
C GLU A 82 -2.87 -20.09 14.73
N THR A 83 -1.87 -19.88 15.57
CA THR A 83 -2.08 -19.51 16.98
C THR A 83 -2.27 -18.02 17.21
N LYS A 84 -1.95 -17.17 16.21
CA LYS A 84 -1.91 -15.70 16.28
C LYS A 84 -0.97 -15.14 17.35
N LYS A 85 -0.12 -15.95 17.94
CA LYS A 85 0.84 -15.52 18.95
C LYS A 85 2.10 -14.96 18.29
N SER A 86 2.73 -13.96 18.94
CA SER A 86 4.04 -13.46 18.51
C SER A 86 5.08 -14.57 18.59
N VAL A 87 5.96 -14.61 17.60
CA VAL A 87 7.12 -15.51 17.51
C VAL A 87 8.43 -14.72 17.38
N ASP A 88 8.41 -13.42 17.65
CA ASP A 88 9.56 -12.53 17.52
C ASP A 88 10.82 -13.06 18.19
N GLY A 89 10.73 -13.47 19.45
CA GLY A 89 11.85 -14.03 20.19
C GLY A 89 12.40 -15.33 19.59
N TRP A 90 11.53 -16.19 19.06
CA TRP A 90 11.95 -17.44 18.42
C TRP A 90 12.66 -17.18 17.07
N PHE A 91 12.22 -16.16 16.35
CA PHE A 91 12.82 -15.72 15.08
C PHE A 91 14.00 -14.75 15.25
N LEU A 92 14.47 -14.53 16.48
CA LEU A 92 15.56 -13.62 16.81
C LEU A 92 15.33 -12.17 16.34
N ASN A 93 14.08 -11.73 16.30
CA ASN A 93 13.71 -10.35 16.04
C ASN A 93 13.93 -9.50 17.31
N PHE A 94 15.17 -9.07 17.53
CA PHE A 94 15.55 -8.33 18.75
C PHE A 94 15.29 -6.83 18.66
N PHE A 95 15.11 -6.28 17.45
CA PHE A 95 14.93 -4.86 17.21
C PHE A 95 13.63 -4.58 16.46
N PRO A 96 12.47 -4.87 17.08
CA PRO A 96 11.16 -4.79 16.42
C PRO A 96 10.69 -3.34 16.18
N PHE A 97 11.36 -2.35 16.75
CA PHE A 97 11.00 -0.94 16.64
C PHE A 97 12.16 -0.10 16.12
N GLN A 98 11.84 0.79 15.18
CA GLN A 98 12.74 1.82 14.71
C GLN A 98 12.03 3.16 14.65
N TYR A 99 12.78 4.24 14.88
CA TYR A 99 12.30 5.61 14.70
C TYR A 99 12.83 6.14 13.37
N PHE A 100 12.04 6.94 12.71
CA PHE A 100 12.44 7.63 11.49
C PHE A 100 12.06 9.10 11.54
N THR A 101 12.83 9.92 10.84
CA THR A 101 12.51 11.34 10.58
C THR A 101 12.73 11.57 9.10
N THR A 102 11.72 12.07 8.40
CA THR A 102 11.78 12.35 6.96
C THR A 102 11.01 13.62 6.61
N ILE A 103 11.36 14.22 5.49
CA ILE A 103 10.59 15.30 4.87
C ILE A 103 9.67 14.75 3.78
N LYS A 104 8.79 15.59 3.26
CA LYS A 104 7.82 15.21 2.20
C LYS A 104 8.53 14.55 1.01
N ASN A 105 8.04 13.40 0.59
CA ASN A 105 8.55 12.59 -0.53
C ASN A 105 9.93 11.96 -0.32
N GLU A 106 10.62 12.25 0.74
CA GLU A 106 11.83 11.53 1.11
C GLU A 106 11.49 10.09 1.50
N ILE A 107 12.40 9.18 1.22
CA ILE A 107 12.27 7.77 1.56
C ILE A 107 13.20 7.48 2.73
N PHE A 108 12.63 7.05 3.86
CA PHE A 108 13.38 6.42 4.93
C PHE A 108 13.57 4.95 4.60
N GLU A 109 14.80 4.47 4.65
CA GLU A 109 15.13 3.05 4.42
C GLU A 109 15.74 2.44 5.67
N THR A 110 15.35 1.20 5.96
CA THR A 110 15.91 0.41 7.05
C THR A 110 15.84 -1.08 6.77
N GLU A 111 16.54 -1.87 7.60
CA GLU A 111 16.53 -3.32 7.54
C GLU A 111 16.14 -3.91 8.89
N PHE A 112 15.30 -4.95 8.86
CA PHE A 112 14.99 -5.77 10.03
C PHE A 112 15.63 -7.15 9.87
N PRO A 113 16.68 -7.45 10.66
CA PRO A 113 17.28 -8.78 10.67
C PRO A 113 16.41 -9.74 11.49
N PHE A 114 16.20 -10.95 10.99
CA PHE A 114 15.60 -12.06 11.72
C PHE A 114 16.06 -13.39 11.14
N THR A 115 15.82 -14.49 11.86
CA THR A 115 16.21 -15.84 11.46
C THR A 115 15.02 -16.77 11.56
N VAL A 116 14.73 -17.51 10.50
CA VAL A 116 13.71 -18.57 10.53
C VAL A 116 14.26 -19.76 11.30
N PRO A 117 13.64 -20.21 12.43
CA PRO A 117 14.16 -21.33 13.18
C PRO A 117 14.18 -22.63 12.38
N ASN A 118 15.20 -23.49 12.61
CA ASN A 118 15.33 -24.76 11.92
C ASN A 118 14.19 -25.75 12.16
N ASP A 119 13.54 -25.62 13.30
CA ASP A 119 12.49 -26.50 13.80
C ASP A 119 11.09 -25.88 13.68
N TYR A 120 10.99 -24.69 13.06
CA TYR A 120 9.69 -24.02 12.88
C TYR A 120 8.80 -24.81 11.92
N LYS A 121 7.55 -25.02 12.33
CA LYS A 121 6.54 -25.72 11.51
C LYS A 121 5.38 -24.79 11.19
N GLY A 122 4.94 -24.80 9.93
CA GLY A 122 3.77 -24.06 9.50
C GLY A 122 4.11 -22.74 8.80
N LYS A 123 3.16 -21.81 8.85
CA LYS A 123 3.28 -20.48 8.28
C LYS A 123 3.46 -19.43 9.35
N PHE A 124 4.19 -18.38 9.05
CA PHE A 124 4.22 -17.19 9.90
C PHE A 124 3.76 -15.96 9.11
N SER A 125 3.26 -14.97 9.82
CA SER A 125 2.91 -13.67 9.25
C SER A 125 3.99 -12.67 9.59
N ILE A 126 4.35 -11.85 8.63
CA ILE A 126 5.10 -10.61 8.84
C ILE A 126 4.09 -9.46 8.92
N GLU A 127 4.19 -8.64 9.93
CA GLU A 127 3.43 -7.40 10.06
C GLU A 127 4.40 -6.21 10.18
N LEU A 128 4.19 -5.22 9.34
CA LEU A 128 4.86 -3.93 9.38
C LEU A 128 3.84 -2.84 9.68
N VAL A 129 4.14 -1.97 10.62
CA VAL A 129 3.29 -0.86 11.02
C VAL A 129 4.12 0.41 11.08
N ALA A 130 3.84 1.38 10.21
CA ALA A 130 4.38 2.72 10.30
C ALA A 130 3.35 3.67 10.92
N LYS A 131 3.80 4.55 11.81
CA LYS A 131 2.95 5.52 12.49
C LYS A 131 3.64 6.87 12.59
N VAL A 132 2.90 7.93 12.23
CA VAL A 132 3.26 9.34 12.41
C VAL A 132 2.05 10.02 13.01
N ASP A 133 2.14 10.53 14.23
CA ASP A 133 1.02 11.10 14.98
C ASP A 133 -0.21 10.15 15.00
N SER A 134 -1.33 10.60 14.42
CA SER A 134 -2.57 9.82 14.28
C SER A 134 -2.64 9.00 12.99
N ILE A 135 -1.69 9.19 12.07
CA ILE A 135 -1.66 8.51 10.77
C ILE A 135 -0.93 7.19 10.91
N LYS A 136 -1.53 6.13 10.37
CA LYS A 136 -0.99 4.78 10.40
C LYS A 136 -1.10 4.13 9.02
N ASP A 137 -0.05 3.44 8.59
CA ASP A 137 -0.11 2.45 7.52
C ASP A 137 0.36 1.09 8.05
N SER A 138 -0.21 0.01 7.54
CA SER A 138 0.18 -1.34 7.95
C SER A 138 0.06 -2.32 6.81
N ILE A 139 1.00 -3.26 6.77
CA ILE A 139 1.02 -4.37 5.83
C ILE A 139 1.18 -5.66 6.62
N ARG A 140 0.41 -6.68 6.27
CA ARG A 140 0.54 -8.03 6.82
C ARG A 140 0.52 -9.05 5.71
N ILE A 141 1.48 -9.98 5.74
CA ILE A 141 1.60 -11.08 4.76
C ILE A 141 1.91 -12.39 5.48
N ASP A 142 1.27 -13.45 5.06
CA ASP A 142 1.54 -14.81 5.51
C ASP A 142 2.59 -15.47 4.60
N ILE A 143 3.64 -16.01 5.19
CA ILE A 143 4.78 -16.59 4.49
C ILE A 143 4.91 -18.07 4.84
N PRO A 144 4.94 -18.96 3.84
CA PRO A 144 5.23 -20.37 4.07
C PRO A 144 6.72 -20.59 4.31
N THR A 145 7.05 -21.55 5.18
CA THR A 145 8.42 -22.01 5.40
C THR A 145 8.71 -23.30 4.63
N TYR A 146 9.93 -23.45 4.16
CA TYR A 146 10.37 -24.60 3.38
C TYR A 146 11.67 -25.18 3.97
N ILE A 147 11.85 -26.48 3.81
CA ILE A 147 13.12 -27.14 4.07
C ILE A 147 14.02 -26.92 2.85
N LYS A 148 15.25 -26.47 3.08
CA LYS A 148 16.25 -26.37 1.99
C LYS A 148 16.64 -27.79 1.61
N GLN A 149 16.37 -28.16 0.36
CA GLN A 149 16.81 -29.42 -0.25
C GLN A 149 18.28 -29.35 -0.62
#